data_838cbcfe8120558ed5f27551eca329b2
#
_entry.id   838cbcfe8120558ed5f27551eca329b2
#
_cell.length_a   1.000
_cell.length_b   1.000
_cell.length_c   1.000
_cell.angle_alpha   90.00
_cell.angle_beta   90.00
_cell.angle_gamma   90.00
#
_symmetry.space_group_name_H-M   'P 1'
#
loop_
_entity.id
_entity.type
_entity.pdbx_description
1 polymer ?
#
loop_
_entity_poly.entity_id
_entity_poly.type
_entity_poly.pdbx_seq_one_letter_code
_entity_poly.pdbx_strand_id
1 'polypeptide(L)'
;QGSPNYGEGPVPEAMWISEVTFYCQAGFRHLLMSGVYERFPKLKYILTESGCGWVGDMLKQLDRIDIGFKHGSIGEMNYQRMQWVLKDKPSEYAARNCWYGASFPSKADLNGIDEIGEDRVLWGNDYPHYEGTFPYNLESLRLTFAGMSETRRRKLLGLNAAALYKFDLAKLAPLAAKHGPTPAHVNGPLPRDEIPG
;
A
#
# COMPACT_ATOMS: atom_id res chain seq x y z
N GLN A 1 18.81 -4.85 8.95
CA GLN A 1 18.99 -6.28 8.70
C GLN A 1 18.54 -6.55 7.28
N GLY A 2 19.41 -7.12 6.43
CA GLY A 2 19.03 -7.58 5.10
C GLY A 2 18.13 -8.82 5.18
N SER A 3 17.50 -9.18 4.06
CA SER A 3 16.74 -10.43 3.96
C SER A 3 17.67 -11.63 4.20
N PRO A 4 17.17 -12.71 4.81
CA PRO A 4 17.95 -13.93 4.98
C PRO A 4 18.41 -14.49 3.63
N ASN A 5 19.58 -15.10 3.62
CA ASN A 5 20.03 -15.87 2.48
C ASN A 5 19.68 -17.35 2.72
N TYR A 6 18.72 -17.86 1.94
CA TYR A 6 18.28 -19.25 2.03
C TYR A 6 19.05 -20.20 1.10
N GLY A 7 20.06 -19.70 0.37
CA GLY A 7 20.79 -20.45 -0.64
C GLY A 7 20.19 -20.28 -2.04
N GLU A 8 20.48 -21.26 -2.93
CA GLU A 8 20.04 -21.24 -4.32
C GLU A 8 19.02 -22.36 -4.60
N GLY A 9 18.13 -22.12 -5.57
CA GLY A 9 17.15 -23.08 -6.04
C GLY A 9 15.70 -22.67 -5.77
N PRO A 10 14.72 -23.43 -6.28
CA PRO A 10 13.31 -23.01 -6.29
C PRO A 10 12.68 -22.89 -4.90
N VAL A 11 13.11 -23.69 -3.92
CA VAL A 11 12.58 -23.59 -2.55
C VAL A 11 13.10 -22.35 -1.82
N PRO A 12 14.43 -22.09 -1.80
CA PRO A 12 14.98 -20.82 -1.32
C PRO A 12 14.33 -19.58 -1.96
N GLU A 13 14.13 -19.58 -3.28
CA GLU A 13 13.47 -18.48 -3.98
C GLU A 13 12.02 -18.30 -3.53
N ALA A 14 11.25 -19.38 -3.44
CA ALA A 14 9.87 -19.34 -2.95
C ALA A 14 9.77 -18.82 -1.51
N MET A 15 10.69 -19.24 -0.63
CA MET A 15 10.78 -18.73 0.74
C MET A 15 11.08 -17.23 0.75
N TRP A 16 12.07 -16.79 -0.02
CA TRP A 16 12.42 -15.37 -0.12
C TRP A 16 11.24 -14.53 -0.61
N ILE A 17 10.57 -14.94 -1.70
CA ILE A 17 9.38 -14.24 -2.23
C ILE A 17 8.24 -14.18 -1.19
N SER A 18 8.02 -15.27 -0.45
CA SER A 18 6.96 -15.32 0.57
C SER A 18 7.23 -14.38 1.76
N GLU A 19 8.48 -14.08 2.04
CA GLU A 19 8.89 -13.30 3.21
C GLU A 19 9.29 -11.85 2.87
N VAL A 20 9.48 -11.51 1.59
CA VAL A 20 9.95 -10.16 1.20
C VAL A 20 9.07 -9.04 1.75
N THR A 21 7.76 -9.24 1.75
CA THR A 21 6.79 -8.27 2.29
C THR A 21 6.91 -8.11 3.81
N PHE A 22 7.32 -9.14 4.53
CA PHE A 22 7.54 -9.07 5.99
C PHE A 22 8.58 -8.00 6.35
N TYR A 23 9.65 -7.87 5.58
CA TYR A 23 10.69 -6.87 5.87
C TYR A 23 10.20 -5.44 5.65
N CYS A 24 9.37 -5.21 4.63
CA CYS A 24 8.70 -3.93 4.43
C CYS A 24 7.75 -3.61 5.57
N GLN A 25 6.96 -4.60 6.01
CA GLN A 25 6.06 -4.47 7.16
C GLN A 25 6.81 -4.16 8.45
N ALA A 26 7.95 -4.82 8.68
CA ALA A 26 8.78 -4.58 9.86
C ALA A 26 9.26 -3.12 9.91
N GLY A 27 9.83 -2.61 8.81
CA GLY A 27 10.25 -1.20 8.69
C GLY A 27 9.11 -0.22 8.94
N PHE A 28 7.93 -0.49 8.38
CA PHE A 28 6.75 0.35 8.56
C PHE A 28 6.25 0.37 10.02
N ARG A 29 6.20 -0.80 10.70
CA ARG A 29 5.89 -0.88 12.14
C ARG A 29 6.87 -0.06 12.97
N HIS A 30 8.17 -0.15 12.68
CA HIS A 30 9.19 0.64 13.38
C HIS A 30 8.94 2.14 13.23
N LEU A 31 8.62 2.62 12.03
CA LEU A 31 8.30 4.04 11.81
C LEU A 31 7.08 4.48 12.60
N LEU A 32 6.00 3.70 12.59
CA LEU A 32 4.77 4.04 13.32
C LEU A 32 4.97 4.06 14.84
N MET A 33 5.75 3.10 15.38
CA MET A 33 5.90 2.91 16.83
C MET A 33 7.05 3.70 17.45
N SER A 34 7.95 4.30 16.66
CA SER A 34 9.17 4.99 17.14
C SER A 34 8.96 6.44 17.57
N GLY A 35 7.75 6.98 17.42
CA GLY A 35 7.47 8.41 17.68
C GLY A 35 8.07 9.36 16.64
N VAL A 36 8.49 8.85 15.46
CA VAL A 36 9.05 9.70 14.40
C VAL A 36 8.05 10.73 13.90
N TYR A 37 6.77 10.36 13.80
CA TYR A 37 5.71 11.26 13.32
C TYR A 37 5.27 12.31 14.37
N GLU A 38 5.58 12.08 15.65
CA GLU A 38 5.50 13.12 16.70
C GLU A 38 6.57 14.19 16.48
N ARG A 39 7.80 13.75 16.26
CA ARG A 39 8.94 14.65 16.06
C ARG A 39 8.90 15.36 14.71
N PHE A 40 8.38 14.68 13.67
CA PHE A 40 8.34 15.17 12.30
C PHE A 40 6.92 15.04 11.71
N PRO A 41 5.94 15.84 12.16
CA PRO A 41 4.53 15.67 11.77
C PRO A 41 4.25 15.92 10.28
N LYS A 42 5.17 16.58 9.57
CA LYS A 42 5.07 16.83 8.12
C LYS A 42 5.76 15.77 7.27
N LEU A 43 6.45 14.82 7.89
CA LEU A 43 7.10 13.73 7.17
C LEU A 43 6.03 12.88 6.46
N LYS A 44 6.25 12.62 5.20
CA LYS A 44 5.43 11.71 4.39
C LYS A 44 6.20 10.42 4.16
N TYR A 45 5.53 9.31 4.29
CA TYR A 45 6.07 7.99 4.01
C TYR A 45 5.22 7.28 2.95
N ILE A 46 5.87 6.76 1.94
CA ILE A 46 5.21 6.04 0.86
C ILE A 46 5.79 4.63 0.85
N LEU A 47 4.94 3.66 1.18
CA LEU A 47 5.28 2.24 1.12
C LEU A 47 4.92 1.72 -0.26
N THR A 48 5.90 1.29 -1.04
CA THR A 48 5.72 0.79 -2.41
C THR A 48 6.02 -0.70 -2.51
N GLU A 49 5.52 -1.36 -3.55
CA GLU A 49 5.78 -2.77 -3.88
C GLU A 49 5.47 -3.79 -2.77
N SER A 50 4.53 -3.48 -1.90
CA SER A 50 4.22 -4.35 -0.75
C SER A 50 2.74 -4.70 -0.66
N GLY A 51 1.96 -4.34 -1.66
CA GLY A 51 0.51 -4.40 -1.58
C GLY A 51 -0.06 -3.49 -0.50
N CYS A 52 -1.37 -3.52 -0.29
CA CYS A 52 -2.02 -2.71 0.75
C CYS A 52 -3.06 -3.50 1.57
N GLY A 53 -3.41 -4.71 1.16
CA GLY A 53 -4.46 -5.52 1.78
C GLY A 53 -4.20 -5.91 3.25
N TRP A 54 -2.94 -5.98 3.65
CA TRP A 54 -2.52 -6.33 5.01
C TRP A 54 -2.48 -5.13 5.98
N VAL A 55 -2.53 -3.90 5.47
CA VAL A 55 -2.27 -2.69 6.26
C VAL A 55 -3.34 -2.47 7.34
N GLY A 56 -4.61 -2.62 7.00
CA GLY A 56 -5.71 -2.40 7.96
C GLY A 56 -5.60 -3.27 9.21
N ASP A 57 -5.39 -4.57 9.03
CA ASP A 57 -5.25 -5.49 10.16
C ASP A 57 -3.99 -5.24 10.99
N MET A 58 -2.89 -4.88 10.34
CA MET A 58 -1.68 -4.49 11.05
C MET A 58 -1.90 -3.23 11.89
N LEU A 59 -2.57 -2.21 11.36
CA LEU A 59 -2.87 -0.98 12.11
C LEU A 59 -3.75 -1.26 13.32
N LYS A 60 -4.79 -2.09 13.19
CA LYS A 60 -5.61 -2.56 14.31
C LYS A 60 -4.77 -3.29 15.38
N GLN A 61 -3.81 -4.09 14.95
CA GLN A 61 -2.89 -4.77 15.87
C GLN A 61 -2.01 -3.77 16.63
N LEU A 62 -1.42 -2.80 15.92
CA LEU A 62 -0.56 -1.78 16.52
C LEU A 62 -1.33 -0.87 17.48
N ASP A 63 -2.55 -0.49 17.16
CA ASP A 63 -3.41 0.30 18.06
C ASP A 63 -3.71 -0.46 19.35
N ARG A 64 -3.96 -1.77 19.29
CA ARG A 64 -4.14 -2.60 20.50
C ARG A 64 -2.88 -2.65 21.36
N ILE A 65 -1.72 -2.76 20.72
CA ILE A 65 -0.43 -2.74 21.41
C ILE A 65 -0.21 -1.38 22.07
N ASP A 66 -0.44 -0.27 21.38
CA ASP A 66 -0.33 1.10 21.91
C ASP A 66 -1.22 1.30 23.14
N ILE A 67 -2.49 0.89 23.05
CA ILE A 67 -3.43 0.94 24.19
C ILE A 67 -2.90 0.12 25.37
N GLY A 68 -2.40 -1.09 25.11
CA GLY A 68 -1.84 -1.95 26.14
C GLY A 68 -0.65 -1.32 26.87
N PHE A 69 0.27 -0.67 26.15
CA PHE A 69 1.40 0.05 26.74
C PHE A 69 0.96 1.27 27.55
N LYS A 70 0.01 2.06 27.05
CA LYS A 70 -0.54 3.22 27.75
C LYS A 70 -1.22 2.84 29.06
N HIS A 71 -1.85 1.67 29.12
CA HIS A 71 -2.54 1.18 30.32
C HIS A 71 -1.69 0.24 31.20
N GLY A 72 -0.45 -0.06 30.81
CA GLY A 72 0.47 -0.91 31.56
C GLY A 72 0.08 -2.39 31.62
N SER A 73 -0.70 -2.89 30.66
CA SER A 73 -1.28 -4.24 30.67
C SER A 73 -1.05 -5.01 29.38
N ILE A 74 0.20 -5.23 28.99
CA ILE A 74 0.53 -6.16 27.90
C ILE A 74 1.04 -7.48 28.51
N GLY A 75 0.15 -8.47 28.64
CA GLY A 75 0.48 -9.83 29.01
C GLY A 75 1.36 -9.93 30.25
N GLU A 76 2.32 -10.86 30.23
CA GLU A 76 3.29 -11.07 31.31
C GLU A 76 4.40 -10.00 31.36
N MET A 77 4.49 -9.15 30.34
CA MET A 77 5.51 -8.11 30.26
C MET A 77 5.05 -6.86 31.03
N ASN A 78 5.53 -6.73 32.24
CA ASN A 78 5.26 -5.57 33.09
C ASN A 78 6.19 -4.42 32.74
N TYR A 79 5.88 -3.65 31.70
CA TYR A 79 6.63 -2.45 31.32
C TYR A 79 6.21 -1.19 32.09
N GLN A 80 5.72 -1.31 33.30
CA GLN A 80 5.16 -0.22 34.14
C GLN A 80 6.07 1.02 34.31
N ARG A 81 7.30 0.98 33.80
CA ARG A 81 8.27 2.07 33.99
C ARG A 81 8.75 2.71 32.67
N MET A 82 8.26 2.27 31.52
CA MET A 82 8.66 2.89 30.25
C MET A 82 7.72 4.05 29.93
N GLN A 83 8.28 5.24 29.75
CA GLN A 83 7.52 6.34 29.17
C GLN A 83 7.16 5.98 27.74
N TRP A 84 5.87 5.74 27.50
CA TRP A 84 5.37 5.54 26.16
C TRP A 84 5.37 6.86 25.39
N VAL A 85 5.89 6.85 24.16
CA VAL A 85 6.20 8.09 23.44
C VAL A 85 5.10 8.54 22.49
N LEU A 86 4.14 7.67 22.17
CA LEU A 86 3.09 8.00 21.21
C LEU A 86 1.94 8.75 21.88
N LYS A 87 1.55 9.91 21.34
CA LYS A 87 0.36 10.67 21.74
C LYS A 87 -0.88 10.15 21.05
N ASP A 88 -0.81 10.07 19.72
CA ASP A 88 -1.87 9.54 18.88
C ASP A 88 -1.70 8.03 18.70
N LYS A 89 -2.70 7.37 18.09
CA LYS A 89 -2.62 5.96 17.75
C LYS A 89 -1.75 5.74 16.49
N PRO A 90 -1.10 4.58 16.35
CA PRO A 90 -0.42 4.22 15.12
C PRO A 90 -1.26 4.39 13.84
N SER A 91 -2.55 4.04 13.89
CA SER A 91 -3.49 4.24 12.77
C SER A 91 -3.70 5.72 12.43
N GLU A 92 -3.69 6.62 13.40
CA GLU A 92 -3.84 8.07 13.19
C GLU A 92 -2.59 8.66 12.52
N TYR A 93 -1.40 8.18 12.93
CA TYR A 93 -0.16 8.53 12.21
C TYR A 93 -0.17 8.01 10.77
N ALA A 94 -0.58 6.77 10.56
CA ALA A 94 -0.69 6.20 9.24
C ALA A 94 -1.64 7.01 8.34
N ALA A 95 -2.82 7.36 8.85
CA ALA A 95 -3.80 8.15 8.13
C ALA A 95 -3.30 9.57 7.78
N ARG A 96 -2.45 10.15 8.60
CA ARG A 96 -1.88 11.49 8.37
C ARG A 96 -0.65 11.49 7.48
N ASN A 97 0.25 10.52 7.67
CA ASN A 97 1.62 10.57 7.18
C ASN A 97 1.94 9.54 6.10
N CYS A 98 1.10 8.51 5.89
CA CYS A 98 1.47 7.37 5.07
C CYS A 98 0.60 7.22 3.81
N TRP A 99 1.22 6.73 2.74
CA TRP A 99 0.59 6.32 1.48
C TRP A 99 1.10 4.95 1.07
N TYR A 100 0.29 4.23 0.31
CA TYR A 100 0.54 2.85 -0.09
C TYR A 100 0.58 2.74 -1.60
N GLY A 101 1.78 2.58 -2.16
CA GLY A 101 2.01 2.32 -3.57
C GLY A 101 1.75 0.86 -3.88
N ALA A 102 0.50 0.53 -4.14
CA ALA A 102 0.10 -0.81 -4.50
C ALA A 102 0.44 -1.06 -5.97
N SER A 103 1.58 -1.72 -6.22
CA SER A 103 1.92 -2.19 -7.56
C SER A 103 0.94 -3.28 -7.95
N PHE A 104 0.30 -3.12 -9.12
CA PHE A 104 -0.68 -4.04 -9.70
C PHE A 104 -1.57 -4.80 -8.69
N PRO A 105 -2.31 -4.08 -7.81
CA PRO A 105 -3.09 -4.71 -6.75
C PRO A 105 -4.19 -5.61 -7.34
N SER A 106 -4.45 -6.74 -6.67
CA SER A 106 -5.61 -7.57 -6.95
C SER A 106 -6.90 -6.95 -6.35
N LYS A 107 -8.07 -7.46 -6.73
CA LYS A 107 -9.33 -7.08 -6.07
C LYS A 107 -9.31 -7.38 -4.56
N ALA A 108 -8.64 -8.46 -4.15
CA ALA A 108 -8.52 -8.83 -2.75
C ALA A 108 -7.72 -7.79 -1.95
N ASP A 109 -6.65 -7.26 -2.53
CA ASP A 109 -5.86 -6.20 -1.90
C ASP A 109 -6.66 -4.92 -1.66
N LEU A 110 -7.67 -4.66 -2.50
CA LEU A 110 -8.51 -3.47 -2.40
C LEU A 110 -9.73 -3.63 -1.49
N ASN A 111 -10.02 -4.85 -0.98
CA ASN A 111 -11.18 -5.08 -0.12
C ASN A 111 -11.11 -4.30 1.22
N GLY A 112 -9.91 -4.10 1.76
CA GLY A 112 -9.68 -3.36 3.00
C GLY A 112 -9.37 -1.86 2.82
N ILE A 113 -9.50 -1.33 1.62
CA ILE A 113 -9.05 0.03 1.29
C ILE A 113 -9.77 1.12 2.09
N ASP A 114 -11.03 0.89 2.49
CA ASP A 114 -11.81 1.84 3.27
C ASP A 114 -11.26 2.01 4.70
N GLU A 115 -10.61 0.97 5.23
CA GLU A 115 -10.00 1.00 6.56
C GLU A 115 -8.71 1.84 6.59
N ILE A 116 -7.99 1.90 5.49
CA ILE A 116 -6.73 2.66 5.37
C ILE A 116 -6.90 4.00 4.68
N GLY A 117 -8.09 4.26 4.14
CA GLY A 117 -8.45 5.46 3.38
C GLY A 117 -8.13 5.34 1.90
N GLU A 118 -9.15 5.42 1.05
CA GLU A 118 -8.99 5.33 -0.41
C GLU A 118 -8.06 6.41 -0.99
N ASP A 119 -7.94 7.58 -0.32
CA ASP A 119 -7.04 8.67 -0.73
C ASP A 119 -5.55 8.38 -0.44
N ARG A 120 -5.26 7.26 0.22
CA ARG A 120 -3.90 6.86 0.61
C ARG A 120 -3.30 5.80 -0.31
N VAL A 121 -4.09 5.21 -1.20
CA VAL A 121 -3.63 4.16 -2.10
C VAL A 121 -3.29 4.73 -3.47
N LEU A 122 -2.13 4.33 -3.99
CA LEU A 122 -1.57 4.73 -5.27
C LEU A 122 -1.37 3.48 -6.11
N TRP A 123 -1.87 3.48 -7.35
CA TRP A 123 -1.60 2.41 -8.30
C TRP A 123 -0.26 2.62 -9.01
N GLY A 124 0.43 1.53 -9.32
CA GLY A 124 1.61 1.49 -10.18
C GLY A 124 1.61 0.22 -11.02
N ASN A 125 2.30 0.24 -12.16
CA ASN A 125 2.46 -0.90 -13.05
C ASN A 125 3.83 -1.57 -12.94
N ASP A 126 4.71 -0.99 -12.15
CA ASP A 126 6.06 -1.46 -11.88
C ASP A 126 6.99 -1.52 -13.11
N TYR A 127 6.70 -0.74 -14.13
CA TYR A 127 7.55 -0.67 -15.32
C TYR A 127 8.90 0.01 -15.01
N PRO A 128 10.04 -0.52 -15.49
CA PRO A 128 10.21 -1.61 -16.45
C PRO A 128 10.55 -2.97 -15.81
N HIS A 129 10.16 -3.19 -14.54
CA HIS A 129 10.42 -4.45 -13.85
C HIS A 129 9.70 -5.61 -14.54
N TYR A 130 10.34 -6.79 -14.59
CA TYR A 130 9.84 -7.95 -15.34
C TYR A 130 8.54 -8.54 -14.77
N GLU A 131 8.29 -8.38 -13.48
CA GLU A 131 7.04 -8.81 -12.83
C GLU A 131 5.93 -7.75 -12.90
N GLY A 132 6.22 -6.59 -13.50
CA GLY A 132 5.25 -5.55 -13.76
C GLY A 132 4.17 -5.95 -14.77
N THR A 133 3.13 -5.12 -14.89
CA THR A 133 1.98 -5.44 -15.78
C THR A 133 2.20 -5.12 -17.25
N PHE A 134 3.33 -4.54 -17.64
CA PHE A 134 3.62 -4.27 -19.04
C PHE A 134 3.96 -5.58 -19.81
N PRO A 135 3.41 -5.81 -21.04
CA PRO A 135 2.58 -4.90 -21.83
C PRO A 135 1.06 -4.97 -21.55
N TYR A 136 0.60 -5.76 -20.62
CA TYR A 136 -0.80 -6.08 -20.34
C TYR A 136 -1.45 -5.17 -19.30
N ASN A 137 -1.07 -3.89 -19.30
CA ASN A 137 -1.57 -2.92 -18.30
C ASN A 137 -3.10 -2.77 -18.31
N LEU A 138 -3.72 -2.76 -19.50
CA LEU A 138 -5.17 -2.61 -19.62
C LEU A 138 -5.91 -3.82 -19.06
N GLU A 139 -5.44 -5.01 -19.35
CA GLU A 139 -5.98 -6.27 -18.83
C GLU A 139 -5.88 -6.32 -17.32
N SER A 140 -4.73 -5.97 -16.75
CA SER A 140 -4.54 -5.85 -15.29
C SER A 140 -5.49 -4.84 -14.66
N LEU A 141 -5.67 -3.67 -15.27
CA LEU A 141 -6.62 -2.66 -14.80
C LEU A 141 -8.07 -3.18 -14.85
N ARG A 142 -8.47 -3.87 -15.92
CA ARG A 142 -9.81 -4.48 -16.04
C ARG A 142 -10.05 -5.55 -14.98
N LEU A 143 -9.06 -6.42 -14.73
CA LEU A 143 -9.15 -7.46 -13.70
C LEU A 143 -9.40 -6.87 -12.32
N THR A 144 -8.72 -5.78 -11.98
CA THR A 144 -8.79 -5.19 -10.64
C THR A 144 -9.94 -4.21 -10.48
N PHE A 145 -10.17 -3.33 -11.45
CA PHE A 145 -11.01 -2.15 -11.29
C PHE A 145 -12.36 -2.22 -12.02
N ALA A 146 -12.65 -3.27 -12.79
CA ALA A 146 -13.95 -3.42 -13.43
C ALA A 146 -15.08 -3.44 -12.38
N GLY A 147 -16.13 -2.67 -12.64
CA GLY A 147 -17.29 -2.54 -11.75
C GLY A 147 -17.09 -1.58 -10.56
N MET A 148 -15.88 -1.03 -10.37
CA MET A 148 -15.64 0.01 -9.36
C MET A 148 -16.23 1.36 -9.85
N SER A 149 -16.72 2.20 -8.94
CA SER A 149 -17.19 3.54 -9.29
C SER A 149 -16.09 4.36 -9.98
N GLU A 150 -16.47 5.19 -10.95
CA GLU A 150 -15.51 6.01 -11.70
C GLU A 150 -14.73 6.94 -10.76
N THR A 151 -15.40 7.57 -9.81
CA THR A 151 -14.77 8.45 -8.83
C THR A 151 -13.64 7.75 -8.08
N ARG A 152 -13.89 6.53 -7.57
CA ARG A 152 -12.91 5.74 -6.84
C ARG A 152 -11.75 5.32 -7.73
N ARG A 153 -12.04 4.83 -8.95
CA ARG A 153 -11.00 4.48 -9.94
C ARG A 153 -10.08 5.65 -10.24
N ARG A 154 -10.64 6.84 -10.50
CA ARG A 154 -9.85 8.04 -10.80
C ARG A 154 -8.91 8.40 -9.66
N LYS A 155 -9.35 8.29 -8.40
CA LYS A 155 -8.51 8.49 -7.22
C LYS A 155 -7.33 7.52 -7.23
N LEU A 156 -7.60 6.23 -7.27
CA LEU A 156 -6.59 5.19 -7.17
C LEU A 156 -5.60 5.19 -8.33
N LEU A 157 -6.09 5.40 -9.57
CA LEU A 157 -5.28 5.32 -10.78
C LEU A 157 -4.48 6.59 -11.09
N GLY A 158 -4.69 7.71 -10.37
CA GLY A 158 -3.92 8.90 -10.69
C GLY A 158 -4.14 10.10 -9.78
N LEU A 159 -5.36 10.40 -9.35
CA LEU A 159 -5.62 11.64 -8.61
C LEU A 159 -4.92 11.67 -7.25
N ASN A 160 -4.81 10.54 -6.55
CA ASN A 160 -4.08 10.44 -5.29
C ASN A 160 -2.59 10.73 -5.47
N ALA A 161 -1.98 10.15 -6.51
CA ALA A 161 -0.59 10.42 -6.85
C ALA A 161 -0.39 11.89 -7.24
N ALA A 162 -1.30 12.43 -8.06
CA ALA A 162 -1.26 13.84 -8.46
C ALA A 162 -1.34 14.79 -7.26
N ALA A 163 -2.21 14.51 -6.31
CA ALA A 163 -2.34 15.30 -5.07
C ALA A 163 -1.09 15.20 -4.19
N LEU A 164 -0.55 13.97 -4.01
CA LEU A 164 0.62 13.72 -3.18
C LEU A 164 1.89 14.38 -3.74
N TYR A 165 2.15 14.19 -5.03
CA TYR A 165 3.35 14.69 -5.72
C TYR A 165 3.17 16.06 -6.34
N LYS A 166 1.97 16.64 -6.25
CA LYS A 166 1.63 17.97 -6.82
C LYS A 166 1.82 18.01 -8.34
N PHE A 167 1.39 16.97 -9.04
CA PHE A 167 1.42 16.94 -10.50
C PHE A 167 0.44 17.96 -11.10
N ASP A 168 0.89 18.63 -12.14
CA ASP A 168 0.06 19.56 -12.92
C ASP A 168 -0.89 18.78 -13.84
N LEU A 169 -2.12 18.59 -13.38
CA LEU A 169 -3.14 17.83 -14.12
C LEU A 169 -3.48 18.48 -15.47
N ALA A 170 -3.41 19.81 -15.59
CA ALA A 170 -3.68 20.49 -16.85
C ALA A 170 -2.62 20.15 -17.90
N LYS A 171 -1.36 20.07 -17.52
CA LYS A 171 -0.26 19.62 -18.41
C LYS A 171 -0.33 18.16 -18.76
N LEU A 172 -0.80 17.29 -17.82
CA LEU A 172 -0.89 15.85 -18.04
C LEU A 172 -2.13 15.44 -18.84
N ALA A 173 -3.22 16.21 -18.81
CA ALA A 173 -4.48 15.85 -19.46
C ALA A 173 -4.35 15.53 -20.97
N PRO A 174 -3.62 16.29 -21.81
CA PRO A 174 -3.44 15.96 -23.22
C PRO A 174 -2.68 14.63 -23.43
N LEU A 175 -1.70 14.35 -22.58
CA LEU A 175 -0.93 13.10 -22.63
C LEU A 175 -1.79 11.90 -22.22
N ALA A 176 -2.57 12.05 -21.14
CA ALA A 176 -3.50 11.05 -20.69
C ALA A 176 -4.58 10.75 -21.74
N ALA A 177 -5.11 11.77 -22.40
CA ALA A 177 -6.08 11.60 -23.49
C ALA A 177 -5.49 10.89 -24.70
N LYS A 178 -4.21 11.11 -24.99
CA LYS A 178 -3.53 10.50 -26.14
C LYS A 178 -3.08 9.05 -25.90
N HIS A 179 -2.61 8.75 -24.69
CA HIS A 179 -1.90 7.49 -24.40
C HIS A 179 -2.58 6.64 -23.32
N GLY A 180 -3.45 7.22 -22.50
CA GLY A 180 -4.13 6.51 -21.42
C GLY A 180 -5.37 5.74 -21.89
N PRO A 181 -5.79 4.70 -21.16
CA PRO A 181 -7.05 4.03 -21.43
C PRO A 181 -8.22 4.96 -21.07
N THR A 182 -9.33 4.83 -21.81
CA THR A 182 -10.56 5.54 -21.44
C THR A 182 -11.21 4.88 -20.22
N PRO A 183 -12.06 5.62 -19.46
CA PRO A 183 -12.82 5.04 -18.35
C PRO A 183 -13.67 3.83 -18.77
N ALA A 184 -14.20 3.83 -19.98
CA ALA A 184 -14.98 2.72 -20.54
C ALA A 184 -14.12 1.46 -20.74
N HIS A 185 -12.88 1.61 -21.22
CA HIS A 185 -11.96 0.49 -21.39
C HIS A 185 -11.67 -0.21 -20.06
N VAL A 186 -11.40 0.55 -19.00
CA VAL A 186 -11.09 -0.01 -17.67
C VAL A 186 -12.31 -0.60 -16.97
N ASN A 187 -13.52 -0.10 -17.26
CA ASN A 187 -14.73 -0.55 -16.59
C ASN A 187 -15.27 -1.89 -17.14
N GLY A 188 -14.90 -2.25 -18.36
CA GLY A 188 -15.31 -3.51 -18.97
C GLY A 188 -14.68 -4.71 -18.25
N PRO A 189 -15.45 -5.74 -17.89
CA PRO A 189 -14.87 -6.97 -17.34
C PRO A 189 -13.94 -7.62 -18.36
N LEU A 190 -12.90 -8.29 -17.89
CA LEU A 190 -12.00 -9.05 -18.76
C LEU A 190 -12.52 -10.48 -18.88
N PRO A 191 -12.90 -10.95 -20.09
CA PRO A 191 -13.25 -12.34 -20.33
C PRO A 191 -12.07 -13.28 -20.04
N ARG A 192 -12.38 -14.53 -19.66
CA ARG A 192 -11.33 -15.50 -19.28
C ARG A 192 -10.37 -15.82 -20.42
N ASP A 193 -10.87 -15.86 -21.63
CA ASP A 193 -10.12 -16.12 -22.87
C ASP A 193 -9.25 -14.94 -23.32
N GLU A 194 -9.47 -13.75 -22.77
CA GLU A 194 -8.63 -12.57 -22.98
C GLU A 194 -7.54 -12.39 -21.89
N ILE A 195 -7.50 -13.24 -20.86
CA ILE A 195 -6.47 -13.16 -19.81
C ILE A 195 -5.15 -13.66 -20.40
N PRO A 196 -4.08 -12.83 -20.38
CA PRO A 196 -2.77 -13.25 -20.86
C PRO A 196 -2.27 -14.47 -20.05
N GLY A 197 -1.68 -15.44 -20.76
CA GLY A 197 -1.07 -16.65 -20.16
C GLY A 197 0.30 -16.40 -19.56
#